data_ee0724ba67df291a054d22103084a159
#
_entry.id   ee0724ba67df291a054d22103084a159
#
_cell.length_a   1.000
_cell.length_b   1.000
_cell.length_c   1.000
_cell.angle_alpha   90.00
_cell.angle_beta   90.00
_cell.angle_gamma   90.00
#
_symmetry.space_group_name_H-M   'P 1'
#
loop_
_entity.id
_entity.type
_entity.pdbx_description
1 polymer ?
#
loop_
_entity_poly.entity_id
_entity_poly.type
_entity_poly.pdbx_seq_one_letter_code
_entity_poly.pdbx_strand_id
1 'polypeptide(L)'
;MPSRYTAEISNSDAQAQARTMGVAYHSIPIEPAFNAFLDMLAPTFAGAPPDTTEENIQARCRGIILMAISNKRGHMLLTTGNKSEMSVGYATLYGDMAGGFAPLKDVPKTLVYRLARWRNRNGEVIPARVIERPPSAELRADQKDSDSLPDYDLLDAVLAQYVEQDRSVDDIVGAGFPRNDVERVARLVDRNEYKRRQAPPGVKITRRAYGRDRRYPIVNGF
;
A
#
# COMPACT_ATOMS: atom_id res chain seq x y z
N MET A 1 -4.46 5.71 -13.46
CA MET A 1 -3.32 6.63 -13.69
C MET A 1 -2.08 5.81 -14.08
N PRO A 2 -2.02 5.35 -15.33
CA PRO A 2 -0.95 4.47 -15.81
C PRO A 2 0.38 5.19 -15.99
N SER A 3 1.46 4.42 -15.86
CA SER A 3 2.82 4.75 -16.25
C SER A 3 3.35 3.68 -17.21
N ARG A 4 4.59 3.81 -17.68
CA ARG A 4 5.28 2.80 -18.50
C ARG A 4 5.39 1.43 -17.85
N TYR A 5 5.26 1.35 -16.53
CA TYR A 5 5.35 0.11 -15.74
C TYR A 5 3.98 -0.51 -15.44
N THR A 6 2.89 0.20 -15.75
CA THR A 6 1.54 -0.31 -15.49
C THR A 6 1.17 -1.36 -16.52
N ALA A 7 0.89 -2.56 -16.05
CA ALA A 7 0.48 -3.65 -16.94
C ALA A 7 -0.87 -3.35 -17.60
N GLU A 8 -1.02 -3.71 -18.87
CA GLU A 8 -2.27 -3.52 -19.63
C GLU A 8 -3.45 -4.22 -18.95
N ILE A 9 -3.20 -5.39 -18.36
CA ILE A 9 -4.21 -6.14 -17.61
C ILE A 9 -4.75 -5.33 -16.42
N SER A 10 -3.93 -4.53 -15.74
CA SER A 10 -4.36 -3.69 -14.61
C SER A 10 -5.31 -2.59 -15.06
N ASN A 11 -5.05 -1.99 -16.23
CA ASN A 11 -5.92 -0.98 -16.83
C ASN A 11 -7.27 -1.59 -17.26
N SER A 12 -7.23 -2.73 -17.96
CA SER A 12 -8.44 -3.41 -18.44
C SER A 12 -9.33 -3.91 -17.32
N ASP A 13 -8.74 -4.43 -16.23
CA ASP A 13 -9.48 -4.91 -15.06
C ASP A 13 -10.12 -3.75 -14.28
N ALA A 14 -9.39 -2.67 -14.07
CA ALA A 14 -9.93 -1.48 -13.42
C ALA A 14 -11.12 -0.90 -14.21
N GLN A 15 -11.01 -0.84 -15.54
CA GLN A 15 -12.10 -0.39 -16.41
C GLN A 15 -13.31 -1.34 -16.36
N ALA A 16 -13.07 -2.64 -16.42
CA ALA A 16 -14.13 -3.65 -16.35
C ALA A 16 -14.87 -3.58 -15.01
N GLN A 17 -14.14 -3.50 -13.91
CA GLN A 17 -14.71 -3.35 -12.57
C GLN A 17 -15.54 -2.07 -12.43
N ALA A 18 -15.01 -0.93 -12.87
CA ALA A 18 -15.74 0.34 -12.83
C ALA A 18 -17.05 0.28 -13.63
N ARG A 19 -17.03 -0.35 -14.82
CA ARG A 19 -18.22 -0.58 -15.64
C ARG A 19 -19.25 -1.45 -14.94
N THR A 20 -18.82 -2.57 -14.34
CA THR A 20 -19.69 -3.47 -13.58
C THR A 20 -20.31 -2.78 -12.37
N MET A 21 -19.58 -1.89 -11.72
CA MET A 21 -20.06 -1.12 -10.57
C MET A 21 -20.91 0.10 -10.94
N GLY A 22 -20.98 0.47 -12.24
CA GLY A 22 -21.69 1.66 -12.69
C GLY A 22 -21.08 2.97 -12.20
N VAL A 23 -19.76 3.00 -11.95
CA VAL A 23 -19.05 4.21 -11.47
C VAL A 23 -18.25 4.85 -12.59
N ALA A 24 -18.05 6.18 -12.50
CA ALA A 24 -17.24 6.90 -13.47
C ALA A 24 -15.78 6.42 -13.42
N TYR A 25 -15.19 6.25 -14.59
CA TYR A 25 -13.81 5.84 -14.76
C TYR A 25 -13.04 6.86 -15.59
N HIS A 26 -11.90 7.30 -15.07
CA HIS A 26 -11.01 8.21 -15.77
C HIS A 26 -9.61 7.61 -15.85
N SER A 27 -9.04 7.56 -17.04
CA SER A 27 -7.64 7.20 -17.25
C SER A 27 -6.82 8.46 -17.52
N ILE A 28 -5.89 8.75 -16.62
CA ILE A 28 -5.02 9.93 -16.69
C ILE A 28 -3.57 9.42 -16.60
N PRO A 29 -2.83 9.33 -17.71
CA PRO A 29 -1.43 8.91 -17.69
C PRO A 29 -0.58 9.88 -16.89
N ILE A 30 0.33 9.35 -16.04
CA ILE A 30 1.24 10.18 -15.25
C ILE A 30 2.54 10.48 -15.99
N GLU A 31 2.76 9.85 -17.12
CA GLU A 31 4.03 9.87 -17.86
C GLU A 31 4.57 11.29 -18.14
N PRO A 32 3.74 12.27 -18.59
CA PRO A 32 4.22 13.63 -18.81
C PRO A 32 4.75 14.30 -17.53
N ALA A 33 4.04 14.17 -16.43
CA ALA A 33 4.45 14.73 -15.14
C ALA A 33 5.70 14.01 -14.60
N PHE A 34 5.74 12.70 -14.69
CA PHE A 34 6.88 11.89 -14.26
C PHE A 34 8.15 12.26 -15.02
N ASN A 35 8.10 12.36 -16.35
CA ASN A 35 9.24 12.76 -17.16
C ASN A 35 9.69 14.19 -16.84
N ALA A 36 8.75 15.13 -16.65
CA ALA A 36 9.10 16.50 -16.29
C ALA A 36 9.88 16.55 -14.95
N PHE A 37 9.49 15.77 -13.94
CA PHE A 37 10.25 15.69 -12.70
C PHE A 37 11.63 15.06 -12.89
N LEU A 38 11.75 14.00 -13.69
CA LEU A 38 13.04 13.39 -13.99
C LEU A 38 13.99 14.38 -14.68
N ASP A 39 13.49 15.10 -15.68
CA ASP A 39 14.27 16.10 -16.42
C ASP A 39 14.72 17.26 -15.51
N MET A 40 13.84 17.77 -14.66
CA MET A 40 14.18 18.83 -13.71
C MET A 40 15.23 18.40 -12.68
N LEU A 41 15.21 17.14 -12.27
CA LEU A 41 16.08 16.60 -11.23
C LEU A 41 17.37 15.99 -11.80
N ALA A 42 17.46 15.77 -13.11
CA ALA A 42 18.63 15.17 -13.76
C ALA A 42 19.97 15.82 -13.38
N PRO A 43 20.10 17.17 -13.34
CA PRO A 43 21.36 17.79 -12.92
C PRO A 43 21.73 17.51 -11.46
N THR A 44 20.72 17.39 -10.58
CA THR A 44 20.92 17.12 -9.14
C THR A 44 21.25 15.64 -8.90
N PHE A 45 20.72 14.75 -9.72
CA PHE A 45 20.90 13.30 -9.61
C PHE A 45 22.07 12.77 -10.45
N ALA A 46 22.84 13.65 -11.09
CA ALA A 46 23.94 13.24 -11.97
C ALA A 46 24.87 12.24 -11.28
N GLY A 47 25.04 11.06 -11.89
CA GLY A 47 25.89 9.98 -11.38
C GLY A 47 25.23 9.07 -10.32
N ALA A 48 24.03 9.36 -9.87
CA ALA A 48 23.27 8.45 -9.00
C ALA A 48 22.52 7.40 -9.82
N PRO A 49 22.57 6.11 -9.45
CA PRO A 49 21.77 5.09 -10.12
C PRO A 49 20.28 5.25 -9.73
N PRO A 50 19.34 4.83 -10.59
CA PRO A 50 17.92 4.76 -10.23
C PRO A 50 17.68 3.87 -9.00
N ASP A 51 16.77 4.32 -8.12
CA ASP A 51 16.38 3.60 -6.91
C ASP A 51 14.89 3.81 -6.59
N THR A 52 14.50 3.69 -5.32
CA THR A 52 13.12 3.95 -4.87
C THR A 52 12.68 5.40 -5.04
N THR A 53 13.57 6.32 -5.40
CA THR A 53 13.25 7.72 -5.64
C THR A 53 12.30 7.86 -6.83
N GLU A 54 12.61 7.19 -7.95
CA GLU A 54 11.79 7.22 -9.15
C GLU A 54 10.43 6.54 -8.93
N GLU A 55 10.39 5.46 -8.16
CA GLU A 55 9.14 4.82 -7.73
C GLU A 55 8.27 5.81 -6.91
N ASN A 56 8.88 6.50 -5.97
CA ASN A 56 8.22 7.48 -5.12
C ASN A 56 7.73 8.72 -5.90
N ILE A 57 8.46 9.17 -6.92
CA ILE A 57 8.00 10.27 -7.80
C ILE A 57 6.71 9.87 -8.51
N GLN A 58 6.62 8.65 -9.05
CA GLN A 58 5.39 8.16 -9.69
C GLN A 58 4.19 8.15 -8.71
N ALA A 59 4.39 7.63 -7.50
CA ALA A 59 3.35 7.60 -6.48
C ALA A 59 2.87 9.02 -6.12
N ARG A 60 3.80 9.99 -6.02
CA ARG A 60 3.48 11.40 -5.74
C ARG A 60 2.80 12.09 -6.90
N CYS A 61 3.16 11.82 -8.15
CA CYS A 61 2.42 12.30 -9.32
C CYS A 61 0.94 11.88 -9.25
N ARG A 62 0.67 10.62 -8.90
CA ARG A 62 -0.70 10.14 -8.69
C ARG A 62 -1.39 10.88 -7.54
N GLY A 63 -0.70 11.07 -6.43
CA GLY A 63 -1.21 11.81 -5.27
C GLY A 63 -1.62 13.25 -5.63
N ILE A 64 -0.78 13.98 -6.39
CA ILE A 64 -1.08 15.34 -6.85
C ILE A 64 -2.33 15.36 -7.72
N ILE A 65 -2.44 14.47 -8.70
CA ILE A 65 -3.61 14.39 -9.61
C ILE A 65 -4.90 14.13 -8.81
N LEU A 66 -4.86 13.16 -7.91
CA LEU A 66 -6.02 12.80 -7.09
C LEU A 66 -6.44 13.93 -6.16
N MET A 67 -5.48 14.60 -5.51
CA MET A 67 -5.76 15.74 -4.63
C MET A 67 -6.29 16.93 -5.42
N ALA A 68 -5.78 17.19 -6.63
CA ALA A 68 -6.31 18.24 -7.50
C ALA A 68 -7.78 17.99 -7.89
N ILE A 69 -8.12 16.74 -8.23
CA ILE A 69 -9.52 16.36 -8.53
C ILE A 69 -10.39 16.50 -7.27
N SER A 70 -9.92 16.02 -6.14
CA SER A 70 -10.60 16.15 -4.84
C SER A 70 -10.93 17.62 -4.54
N ASN A 71 -9.95 18.50 -4.63
CA ASN A 71 -10.12 19.92 -4.36
C ASN A 71 -11.09 20.59 -5.37
N LYS A 72 -10.94 20.30 -6.66
CA LYS A 72 -11.75 20.93 -7.70
C LYS A 72 -13.21 20.49 -7.69
N ARG A 73 -13.47 19.23 -7.30
CA ARG A 73 -14.81 18.62 -7.33
C ARG A 73 -15.47 18.52 -5.97
N GLY A 74 -14.77 18.85 -4.87
CA GLY A 74 -15.27 18.67 -3.52
C GLY A 74 -15.44 17.20 -3.12
N HIS A 75 -14.68 16.29 -3.74
CA HIS A 75 -14.75 14.87 -3.46
C HIS A 75 -13.77 14.48 -2.34
N MET A 76 -14.18 13.56 -1.47
CA MET A 76 -13.27 12.94 -0.53
C MET A 76 -12.39 11.92 -1.27
N LEU A 77 -11.07 12.06 -1.17
CA LEU A 77 -10.14 11.07 -1.68
C LEU A 77 -10.00 9.92 -0.67
N LEU A 78 -10.25 8.69 -1.12
CA LEU A 78 -10.01 7.47 -0.36
C LEU A 78 -8.62 6.92 -0.69
N THR A 79 -7.86 6.54 0.33
CA THR A 79 -6.64 5.75 0.17
C THR A 79 -6.95 4.27 0.23
N THR A 80 -6.18 3.45 -0.44
CA THR A 80 -6.41 2.01 -0.58
C THR A 80 -5.44 1.14 0.22
N GLY A 81 -4.49 1.75 0.93
CA GLY A 81 -3.51 1.04 1.77
C GLY A 81 -4.20 0.23 2.87
N ASN A 82 -3.77 -1.00 3.07
CA ASN A 82 -4.27 -1.91 4.09
C ASN A 82 -3.35 -1.98 5.31
N LYS A 83 -3.76 -2.72 6.37
CA LYS A 83 -3.01 -2.83 7.62
C LYS A 83 -1.63 -3.44 7.41
N SER A 84 -1.50 -4.47 6.60
CA SER A 84 -0.24 -5.17 6.35
C SER A 84 0.79 -4.24 5.71
N GLU A 85 0.40 -3.55 4.64
CA GLU A 85 1.24 -2.54 3.95
C GLU A 85 1.62 -1.39 4.88
N MET A 86 0.65 -0.85 5.65
CA MET A 86 0.89 0.22 6.61
C MET A 86 1.82 -0.20 7.76
N SER A 87 1.75 -1.47 8.17
CA SER A 87 2.60 -2.02 9.23
C SER A 87 4.07 -1.95 8.84
N VAL A 88 4.40 -2.44 7.67
CA VAL A 88 5.80 -2.57 7.19
C VAL A 88 6.27 -1.34 6.41
N GLY A 89 5.42 -0.31 6.27
CA GLY A 89 5.75 0.92 5.56
C GLY A 89 5.82 0.76 4.04
N TYR A 90 5.15 -0.24 3.49
CA TYR A 90 5.02 -0.44 2.04
C TYR A 90 4.01 0.57 1.47
N ALA A 91 4.39 1.82 1.54
CA ALA A 91 3.59 2.98 1.15
C ALA A 91 4.51 4.20 0.95
N THR A 92 4.11 5.13 0.11
CA THR A 92 4.85 6.36 -0.18
C THR A 92 4.17 7.56 0.48
N LEU A 93 4.93 8.28 1.34
CA LEU A 93 4.48 9.56 1.89
C LEU A 93 4.11 10.54 0.77
N TYR A 94 2.94 11.18 0.91
CA TYR A 94 2.40 12.14 -0.06
C TYR A 94 2.12 11.55 -1.46
N GLY A 95 2.17 10.22 -1.58
CA GLY A 95 1.81 9.47 -2.77
C GLY A 95 0.49 8.73 -2.57
N ASP A 96 0.54 7.41 -2.49
CA ASP A 96 -0.60 6.53 -2.24
C ASP A 96 -1.23 6.69 -0.84
N MET A 97 -0.52 7.34 0.08
CA MET A 97 -1.04 7.74 1.39
C MET A 97 -1.82 9.06 1.37
N ALA A 98 -1.82 9.81 0.26
CA ALA A 98 -2.54 11.08 0.18
C ALA A 98 -4.05 10.84 0.09
N GLY A 99 -4.81 11.42 1.03
CA GLY A 99 -6.27 11.31 1.05
C GLY A 99 -6.89 11.78 2.35
N GLY A 100 -8.23 11.78 2.38
CA GLY A 100 -9.03 12.20 3.54
C GLY A 100 -9.50 11.03 4.41
N PHE A 101 -9.56 9.81 3.86
CA PHE A 101 -10.04 8.64 4.59
C PHE A 101 -9.42 7.34 4.05
N ALA A 102 -9.05 6.45 4.96
CA ALA A 102 -8.42 5.15 4.67
C ALA A 102 -9.31 3.99 5.15
N PRO A 103 -10.28 3.53 4.35
CA PRO A 103 -11.27 2.53 4.78
C PRO A 103 -10.65 1.18 5.13
N LEU A 104 -9.54 0.82 4.49
CA LEU A 104 -8.86 -0.46 4.68
C LEU A 104 -7.66 -0.39 5.66
N LYS A 105 -7.42 0.76 6.28
CA LYS A 105 -6.22 1.02 7.11
C LYS A 105 -5.95 -0.04 8.19
N ASP A 106 -7.00 -0.62 8.76
CA ASP A 106 -6.91 -1.63 9.82
C ASP A 106 -7.37 -3.02 9.35
N VAL A 107 -7.45 -3.25 8.03
CA VAL A 107 -7.80 -4.52 7.41
C VAL A 107 -6.53 -5.24 6.96
N PRO A 108 -6.17 -6.42 7.52
CA PRO A 108 -5.06 -7.23 7.03
C PRO A 108 -5.25 -7.63 5.56
N LYS A 109 -4.16 -7.79 4.81
CA LYS A 109 -4.19 -8.13 3.37
C LYS A 109 -4.94 -9.44 3.10
N THR A 110 -4.73 -10.44 3.93
CA THR A 110 -5.43 -11.72 3.83
C THR A 110 -6.95 -11.55 4.00
N LEU A 111 -7.39 -10.64 4.87
CA LEU A 111 -8.80 -10.30 5.02
C LEU A 111 -9.33 -9.50 3.82
N VAL A 112 -8.52 -8.63 3.20
CA VAL A 112 -8.91 -7.94 1.96
C VAL A 112 -9.25 -8.96 0.87
N TYR A 113 -8.44 -10.00 0.67
CA TYR A 113 -8.74 -11.08 -0.28
C TYR A 113 -10.01 -11.84 0.07
N ARG A 114 -10.23 -12.13 1.36
CA ARG A 114 -11.47 -12.78 1.83
C ARG A 114 -12.70 -11.92 1.55
N LEU A 115 -12.62 -10.62 1.79
CA LEU A 115 -13.70 -9.66 1.50
C LEU A 115 -13.97 -9.56 -0.01
N ALA A 116 -12.93 -9.53 -0.84
CA ALA A 116 -13.09 -9.52 -2.30
C ALA A 116 -13.81 -10.79 -2.80
N ARG A 117 -13.42 -11.97 -2.32
CA ARG A 117 -14.12 -13.23 -2.64
C ARG A 117 -15.55 -13.24 -2.11
N TRP A 118 -15.77 -12.72 -0.92
CA TRP A 118 -17.10 -12.59 -0.36
C TRP A 118 -18.00 -11.66 -1.19
N ARG A 119 -17.44 -10.54 -1.67
CA ARG A 119 -18.16 -9.60 -2.54
C ARG A 119 -18.64 -10.28 -3.83
N ASN A 120 -17.88 -11.20 -4.35
CA ASN A 120 -18.19 -11.91 -5.60
C ASN A 120 -19.18 -13.08 -5.45
N ARG A 121 -19.67 -13.40 -4.24
CA ARG A 121 -20.59 -14.53 -4.03
C ARG A 121 -21.91 -14.41 -4.82
N ASN A 122 -22.39 -13.20 -5.02
CA ASN A 122 -23.65 -12.90 -5.70
C ASN A 122 -23.42 -12.27 -7.09
N GLY A 123 -22.42 -12.71 -7.77
CA GLY A 123 -22.00 -12.20 -9.08
C GLY A 123 -20.63 -11.53 -9.03
N GLU A 124 -19.87 -11.75 -10.09
CA GLU A 124 -18.51 -11.19 -10.21
C GLU A 124 -18.58 -9.68 -10.40
N VAL A 125 -17.99 -8.96 -9.47
CA VAL A 125 -17.80 -7.51 -9.51
C VAL A 125 -16.32 -7.16 -9.61
N ILE A 126 -15.50 -7.89 -8.87
CA ILE A 126 -14.05 -7.78 -8.91
C ILE A 126 -13.57 -8.91 -9.83
N PRO A 127 -12.90 -8.60 -10.95
CA PRO A 127 -12.40 -9.65 -11.84
C PRO A 127 -11.57 -10.69 -11.08
N ALA A 128 -11.85 -11.98 -11.28
CA ALA A 128 -11.21 -13.07 -10.51
C ALA A 128 -9.68 -12.97 -10.53
N ARG A 129 -9.11 -12.63 -11.67
CA ARG A 129 -7.65 -12.48 -11.84
C ARG A 129 -7.04 -11.35 -11.00
N VAL A 130 -7.81 -10.32 -10.58
CA VAL A 130 -7.34 -9.29 -9.64
C VAL A 130 -7.09 -9.88 -8.25
N ILE A 131 -7.89 -10.89 -7.88
CA ILE A 131 -7.78 -11.59 -6.59
C ILE A 131 -6.66 -12.65 -6.64
N GLU A 132 -6.45 -13.27 -7.79
CA GLU A 132 -5.55 -14.43 -7.98
C GLU A 132 -4.13 -14.01 -8.34
N ARG A 133 -3.98 -12.87 -9.02
CA ARG A 133 -2.68 -12.36 -9.45
C ARG A 133 -1.82 -11.97 -8.25
N PRO A 134 -0.51 -12.31 -8.25
CA PRO A 134 0.42 -11.81 -7.26
C PRO A 134 0.39 -10.27 -7.19
N PRO A 135 0.30 -9.68 -5.99
CA PRO A 135 0.25 -8.23 -5.84
C PRO A 135 1.56 -7.58 -6.26
N SER A 136 1.44 -6.40 -6.86
CA SER A 136 2.56 -5.58 -7.31
C SER A 136 2.21 -4.10 -7.23
N ALA A 137 3.16 -3.26 -6.85
CA ALA A 137 3.03 -1.80 -6.89
C ALA A 137 3.14 -1.24 -8.32
N GLU A 138 3.67 -2.01 -9.28
CA GLU A 138 3.85 -1.62 -10.71
C GLU A 138 4.59 -0.28 -10.89
N LEU A 139 5.63 -0.05 -10.08
CA LEU A 139 6.45 1.16 -10.11
C LEU A 139 7.80 0.96 -10.80
N ARG A 140 8.17 -0.28 -11.06
CA ARG A 140 9.33 -0.73 -11.85
C ARG A 140 9.00 -2.00 -12.63
N ALA A 141 9.87 -2.36 -13.58
CA ALA A 141 9.70 -3.57 -14.37
C ALA A 141 9.67 -4.83 -13.47
N ASP A 142 8.79 -5.76 -13.79
CA ASP A 142 8.64 -7.09 -13.15
C ASP A 142 8.51 -7.09 -11.63
N GLN A 143 8.09 -5.96 -11.05
CA GLN A 143 7.96 -5.79 -9.60
C GLN A 143 6.89 -6.72 -9.02
N LYS A 144 7.21 -7.32 -7.86
CA LYS A 144 6.27 -8.05 -7.01
C LYS A 144 6.45 -7.61 -5.56
N ASP A 145 5.38 -7.64 -4.79
CA ASP A 145 5.44 -7.31 -3.35
C ASP A 145 6.39 -8.28 -2.62
N SER A 146 6.44 -9.55 -3.05
CA SER A 146 7.35 -10.58 -2.52
C SER A 146 8.84 -10.27 -2.69
N ASP A 147 9.22 -9.33 -3.57
CA ASP A 147 10.62 -8.89 -3.68
C ASP A 147 11.09 -8.18 -2.39
N SER A 148 10.16 -7.57 -1.68
CA SER A 148 10.43 -6.72 -0.52
C SER A 148 9.79 -7.21 0.78
N LEU A 149 8.75 -8.04 0.70
CA LEU A 149 7.95 -8.49 1.84
C LEU A 149 7.94 -10.02 1.94
N PRO A 150 7.76 -10.58 3.14
CA PRO A 150 7.36 -11.97 3.30
C PRO A 150 5.99 -12.22 2.65
N ASP A 151 5.65 -13.50 2.43
CA ASP A 151 4.29 -13.87 2.05
C ASP A 151 3.25 -13.26 3.01
N TYR A 152 2.12 -12.80 2.47
CA TYR A 152 1.12 -12.09 3.27
C TYR A 152 0.45 -12.97 4.34
N ASP A 153 0.36 -14.28 4.17
CA ASP A 153 -0.17 -15.16 5.20
C ASP A 153 0.79 -15.20 6.41
N LEU A 154 2.09 -15.28 6.16
CA LEU A 154 3.11 -15.20 7.20
C LEU A 154 3.15 -13.80 7.82
N LEU A 155 3.17 -12.75 7.01
CA LEU A 155 3.22 -11.37 7.46
C LEU A 155 2.05 -11.04 8.40
N ASP A 156 0.82 -11.34 8.00
CA ASP A 156 -0.38 -11.05 8.78
C ASP A 156 -0.43 -11.86 10.08
N ALA A 157 0.04 -13.12 10.03
CA ALA A 157 0.12 -13.95 11.23
C ALA A 157 1.14 -13.42 12.25
N VAL A 158 2.30 -12.92 11.79
CA VAL A 158 3.29 -12.27 12.67
C VAL A 158 2.74 -10.95 13.22
N LEU A 159 2.11 -10.12 12.36
CA LEU A 159 1.51 -8.85 12.78
C LEU A 159 0.41 -9.02 13.82
N ALA A 160 -0.43 -10.05 13.68
CA ALA A 160 -1.46 -10.37 14.68
C ALA A 160 -0.85 -10.66 16.05
N GLN A 161 0.28 -11.32 16.11
CA GLN A 161 0.98 -11.62 17.38
C GLN A 161 1.75 -10.40 17.91
N TYR A 162 2.55 -9.76 17.07
CA TYR A 162 3.40 -8.65 17.48
C TYR A 162 2.60 -7.39 17.83
N VAL A 163 1.66 -6.98 16.95
CA VAL A 163 0.93 -5.72 17.10
C VAL A 163 -0.33 -5.87 17.96
N GLU A 164 -1.13 -6.91 17.71
CA GLU A 164 -2.44 -7.04 18.35
C GLU A 164 -2.38 -7.76 19.69
N GLN A 165 -1.49 -8.77 19.83
CA GLN A 165 -1.32 -9.54 21.06
C GLN A 165 -0.16 -9.07 21.93
N ASP A 166 0.69 -8.15 21.41
CA ASP A 166 1.84 -7.56 22.14
C ASP A 166 2.87 -8.63 22.57
N ARG A 167 3.07 -9.65 21.75
CA ARG A 167 4.04 -10.69 22.00
C ARG A 167 5.45 -10.25 21.63
N SER A 168 6.43 -10.70 22.38
CA SER A 168 7.83 -10.49 22.06
C SER A 168 8.25 -11.28 20.80
N VAL A 169 9.35 -10.86 20.18
CA VAL A 169 9.94 -11.59 19.04
C VAL A 169 10.23 -13.05 19.43
N ASP A 170 10.78 -13.28 20.62
CA ASP A 170 11.11 -14.63 21.09
C ASP A 170 9.88 -15.50 21.33
N ASP A 171 8.79 -14.93 21.84
CA ASP A 171 7.52 -15.65 21.99
C ASP A 171 6.93 -16.06 20.63
N ILE A 172 7.04 -15.19 19.62
CA ILE A 172 6.55 -15.47 18.27
C ILE A 172 7.40 -16.56 17.61
N VAL A 173 8.71 -16.49 17.76
CA VAL A 173 9.63 -17.52 17.28
C VAL A 173 9.38 -18.86 18.02
N GLY A 174 9.16 -18.82 19.34
CA GLY A 174 8.78 -19.98 20.13
C GLY A 174 7.46 -20.63 19.72
N ALA A 175 6.56 -19.86 19.06
CA ALA A 175 5.32 -20.38 18.47
C ALA A 175 5.52 -21.03 17.08
N GLY A 176 6.76 -21.14 16.60
CA GLY A 176 7.11 -21.84 15.35
C GLY A 176 7.32 -20.95 14.13
N PHE A 177 7.33 -19.63 14.28
CA PHE A 177 7.60 -18.72 13.17
C PHE A 177 9.12 -18.57 12.92
N PRO A 178 9.55 -18.44 11.64
CA PRO A 178 10.97 -18.27 11.30
C PRO A 178 11.54 -16.99 11.92
N ARG A 179 12.62 -17.10 12.69
CA ARG A 179 13.24 -15.97 13.40
C ARG A 179 13.56 -14.80 12.49
N ASN A 180 14.17 -15.05 11.33
CA ASN A 180 14.58 -14.00 10.40
C ASN A 180 13.38 -13.18 9.91
N ASP A 181 12.25 -13.83 9.63
CA ASP A 181 11.04 -13.15 9.17
C ASP A 181 10.40 -12.35 10.31
N VAL A 182 10.33 -12.92 11.51
CA VAL A 182 9.77 -12.23 12.69
C VAL A 182 10.58 -10.98 13.02
N GLU A 183 11.89 -11.07 13.09
CA GLU A 183 12.79 -9.94 13.36
C GLU A 183 12.70 -8.88 12.25
N ARG A 184 12.63 -9.32 10.99
CA ARG A 184 12.47 -8.41 9.85
C ARG A 184 11.16 -7.65 9.93
N VAL A 185 10.04 -8.34 10.19
CA VAL A 185 8.71 -7.72 10.30
C VAL A 185 8.68 -6.75 11.48
N ALA A 186 9.13 -7.15 12.67
CA ALA A 186 9.19 -6.31 13.86
C ALA A 186 9.97 -5.02 13.58
N ARG A 187 11.17 -5.14 13.00
CA ARG A 187 12.01 -3.99 12.62
C ARG A 187 11.33 -3.07 11.62
N LEU A 188 10.62 -3.62 10.63
CA LEU A 188 9.86 -2.80 9.67
C LEU A 188 8.71 -2.08 10.35
N VAL A 189 7.98 -2.73 11.26
CA VAL A 189 6.92 -2.10 12.04
C VAL A 189 7.47 -0.92 12.85
N ASP A 190 8.55 -1.15 13.59
CA ASP A 190 9.12 -0.12 14.47
C ASP A 190 9.63 1.09 13.69
N ARG A 191 10.32 0.88 12.58
CA ARG A 191 10.92 1.95 11.78
C ARG A 191 9.93 2.79 10.98
N ASN A 192 8.72 2.28 10.72
CA ASN A 192 7.75 2.94 9.84
C ASN A 192 6.66 3.72 10.57
N GLU A 193 6.80 3.97 11.87
CA GLU A 193 5.84 4.79 12.61
C GLU A 193 5.68 6.20 12.02
N TYR A 194 6.75 6.80 11.51
CA TYR A 194 6.71 8.14 10.91
C TYR A 194 5.76 8.22 9.71
N LYS A 195 5.63 7.13 8.92
CA LYS A 195 4.66 7.04 7.82
C LYS A 195 3.24 6.94 8.39
N ARG A 196 3.02 6.06 9.35
CA ARG A 196 1.70 5.84 9.97
C ARG A 196 1.14 7.09 10.63
N ARG A 197 2.01 7.95 11.18
CA ARG A 197 1.61 9.24 11.78
C ARG A 197 1.01 10.22 10.78
N GLN A 198 1.30 10.06 9.52
CA GLN A 198 0.84 10.92 8.42
C GLN A 198 -0.27 10.26 7.58
N ALA A 199 -0.71 9.06 7.95
CA ALA A 199 -1.78 8.38 7.26
C ALA A 199 -3.16 8.96 7.61
N PRO A 200 -4.10 9.01 6.66
CA PRO A 200 -5.46 9.46 6.92
C PRO A 200 -6.16 8.65 8.02
N PRO A 201 -7.21 9.20 8.65
CA PRO A 201 -8.04 8.43 9.58
C PRO A 201 -8.70 7.24 8.87
N GLY A 202 -9.00 6.18 9.61
CA GLY A 202 -9.64 4.98 9.12
C GLY A 202 -10.48 4.29 10.19
N VAL A 203 -11.21 3.26 9.81
CA VAL A 203 -12.05 2.47 10.71
C VAL A 203 -11.19 1.43 11.44
N LYS A 204 -11.39 1.30 12.75
CA LYS A 204 -10.79 0.23 13.55
C LYS A 204 -11.66 -1.03 13.45
N ILE A 205 -11.06 -2.14 13.07
CA ILE A 205 -11.70 -3.45 13.00
C ILE A 205 -10.94 -4.53 13.79
N THR A 206 -9.67 -4.33 14.04
CA THR A 206 -8.85 -5.28 14.80
C THR A 206 -8.76 -4.91 16.28
N ARG A 207 -8.19 -5.81 17.08
CA ARG A 207 -8.02 -5.59 18.51
C ARG A 207 -7.19 -4.36 18.84
N ARG A 208 -6.14 -4.10 18.04
CA ARG A 208 -5.27 -2.91 18.15
C ARG A 208 -5.04 -2.30 16.78
N ALA A 209 -5.54 -1.08 16.59
CA ALA A 209 -5.31 -0.28 15.39
C ALA A 209 -4.15 0.69 15.59
N TYR A 210 -3.40 0.95 14.54
CA TYR A 210 -2.35 1.98 14.56
C TYR A 210 -2.92 3.38 14.77
N GLY A 211 -2.16 4.18 15.50
CA GLY A 211 -2.50 5.58 15.77
C GLY A 211 -3.46 5.77 16.94
N ARG A 212 -4.42 4.86 17.14
CA ARG A 212 -5.35 4.88 18.27
C ARG A 212 -4.83 4.04 19.46
N ASP A 213 -4.59 2.76 19.20
CA ASP A 213 -4.28 1.78 20.25
C ASP A 213 -2.79 1.43 20.32
N ARG A 214 -2.08 1.57 19.22
CA ARG A 214 -0.66 1.29 19.09
C ARG A 214 0.08 2.42 18.40
N ARG A 215 1.12 2.91 19.05
CA ARG A 215 2.05 3.92 18.54
C ARG A 215 3.46 3.51 18.95
N TYR A 216 4.37 3.61 17.99
CA TYR A 216 5.80 3.38 18.24
C TYR A 216 6.55 4.71 18.30
N PRO A 217 7.74 4.77 18.93
CA PRO A 217 8.60 5.95 18.81
C PRO A 217 8.96 6.21 17.34
N ILE A 218 8.90 7.49 16.92
CA ILE A 218 9.31 7.87 15.56
C ILE A 218 10.82 7.74 15.41
N VAL A 219 11.56 8.23 16.41
CA VAL A 219 13.00 8.06 16.49
C VAL A 219 13.27 6.79 17.29
N ASN A 220 13.65 5.74 16.59
CA ASN A 220 13.86 4.42 17.15
C ASN A 220 15.19 3.87 16.61
N GLY A 221 16.14 3.61 17.48
CA GLY A 221 17.48 3.09 17.17
C GLY A 221 17.75 1.69 17.71
N PHE A 222 16.71 0.98 18.17
CA PHE A 222 16.83 -0.36 18.74
C PHE A 222 16.85 -1.44 17.68
#